data_b55a5524db96e7b6de25b221e0ce2715
#
_entry.id   b55a5524db96e7b6de25b221e0ce2715
#
_cell.length_a   1.000
_cell.length_b   1.000
_cell.length_c   1.000
_cell.angle_alpha   90.00
_cell.angle_beta   90.00
_cell.angle_gamma   90.00
#
_symmetry.space_group_name_H-M   'P 1'
#
loop_
_entity.id
_entity.type
_entity.pdbx_description
1 polymer ?
#
loop_
_entity_poly.entity_id
_entity_poly.type
_entity_poly.pdbx_seq_one_letter_code
_entity_poly.pdbx_strand_id
1 'polypeptide(L)'
;MDEIVKAAMRKWPTVPHCHGWLALDARGDWYLRDQAAQAAGPFPRVKGSRIEHAGLRDFIERNYEADARGCWYFQNGPQRVFVELEAAPWIFRLDAATDDAAAAPRISAQGGRHALYRSAWLDAHGRLFLDCDIGFGLVHSLDTGLAAQAIEAGDWQ
;
A
#
# COMPACT_ATOMS: atom_id res chain seq x y z
N MET A 1 -2.46 4.86 -13.86
CA MET A 1 -1.86 3.74 -14.65
C MET A 1 -1.11 4.29 -15.85
N ASP A 2 0.09 3.81 -16.08
CA ASP A 2 0.97 4.29 -17.16
C ASP A 2 0.41 3.96 -18.54
N GLU A 3 0.63 4.84 -19.53
CA GLU A 3 0.12 4.65 -20.89
C GLU A 3 0.71 3.41 -21.58
N ILE A 4 1.98 3.11 -21.32
CA ILE A 4 2.62 1.90 -21.85
C ILE A 4 1.94 0.61 -21.32
N VAL A 5 1.48 0.62 -20.08
CA VAL A 5 0.75 -0.48 -19.47
C VAL A 5 -0.63 -0.63 -20.10
N LYS A 6 -1.35 0.48 -20.29
CA LYS A 6 -2.65 0.47 -20.98
C LYS A 6 -2.53 -0.06 -22.41
N ALA A 7 -1.47 0.33 -23.12
CA ALA A 7 -1.21 -0.18 -24.46
C ALA A 7 -0.97 -1.70 -24.47
N ALA A 8 -0.21 -2.21 -23.50
CA ALA A 8 0.03 -3.64 -23.37
C ALA A 8 -1.25 -4.43 -23.07
N MET A 9 -2.12 -3.89 -22.23
CA MET A 9 -3.43 -4.49 -21.94
C MET A 9 -4.30 -4.60 -23.19
N ARG A 10 -4.31 -3.57 -24.03
CA ARG A 10 -5.06 -3.59 -25.30
C ARG A 10 -4.50 -4.60 -26.29
N LYS A 11 -3.16 -4.75 -26.32
CA LYS A 11 -2.48 -5.68 -27.24
C LYS A 11 -2.63 -7.13 -26.79
N TRP A 12 -2.62 -7.39 -25.49
CA TRP A 12 -2.72 -8.74 -24.91
C TRP A 12 -3.79 -8.76 -23.81
N PRO A 13 -5.09 -8.80 -24.18
CA PRO A 13 -6.19 -8.64 -23.20
C PRO A 13 -6.50 -9.89 -22.38
N THR A 14 -5.93 -11.05 -22.70
CA THR A 14 -6.29 -12.33 -22.10
C THR A 14 -5.14 -13.03 -21.36
N VAL A 15 -4.15 -12.27 -20.90
CA VAL A 15 -3.04 -12.84 -20.11
C VAL A 15 -3.57 -13.31 -18.76
N PRO A 16 -3.29 -14.55 -18.32
CA PRO A 16 -3.72 -15.05 -17.04
C PRO A 16 -3.20 -14.23 -15.87
N HIS A 17 -4.02 -14.08 -14.82
CA HIS A 17 -3.61 -13.40 -13.60
C HIS A 17 -2.54 -14.20 -12.85
N CYS A 18 -1.70 -13.47 -12.12
CA CYS A 18 -0.64 -14.02 -11.30
C CYS A 18 -0.95 -13.82 -9.82
N HIS A 19 -0.73 -14.86 -9.01
CA HIS A 19 -0.95 -14.83 -7.57
C HIS A 19 0.28 -15.36 -6.84
N GLY A 20 0.54 -14.84 -5.64
CA GLY A 20 1.57 -15.36 -4.76
C GLY A 20 2.98 -14.84 -5.00
N TRP A 21 3.23 -14.04 -6.05
CA TRP A 21 4.56 -13.57 -6.42
C TRP A 21 4.94 -12.22 -5.85
N LEU A 22 3.97 -11.40 -5.46
CA LEU A 22 4.19 -10.04 -4.96
C LEU A 22 3.47 -9.83 -3.65
N ALA A 23 4.14 -9.19 -2.69
CA ALA A 23 3.58 -8.94 -1.37
C ALA A 23 3.99 -7.58 -0.82
N LEU A 24 3.15 -7.01 0.03
CA LEU A 24 3.39 -5.75 0.74
C LEU A 24 3.26 -5.99 2.24
N ASP A 25 4.30 -5.64 3.00
CA ASP A 25 4.28 -5.81 4.45
C ASP A 25 3.68 -4.60 5.18
N ALA A 26 3.58 -4.72 6.49
CA ALA A 26 3.01 -3.68 7.35
C ALA A 26 3.91 -2.44 7.51
N ARG A 27 5.11 -2.46 6.96
CA ARG A 27 6.04 -1.33 6.93
C ARG A 27 6.02 -0.58 5.60
N GLY A 28 5.30 -1.10 4.60
CA GLY A 28 5.28 -0.53 3.26
C GLY A 28 6.38 -1.03 2.34
N ASP A 29 7.03 -2.12 2.69
CA ASP A 29 8.05 -2.75 1.86
C ASP A 29 7.45 -3.79 0.94
N TRP A 30 7.89 -3.79 -0.32
CA TRP A 30 7.49 -4.74 -1.34
C TRP A 30 8.42 -5.94 -1.38
N TYR A 31 7.85 -7.13 -1.56
CA TYR A 31 8.60 -8.39 -1.61
C TYR A 31 8.24 -9.18 -2.85
N LEU A 32 9.27 -9.71 -3.51
CA LEU A 32 9.12 -10.70 -4.56
C LEU A 32 9.21 -12.10 -3.93
N ARG A 33 8.20 -12.92 -4.19
CA ARG A 33 8.09 -14.26 -3.64
C ARG A 33 8.19 -15.27 -4.76
N ASP A 34 9.41 -15.74 -5.02
CA ASP A 34 9.67 -16.79 -6.01
C ASP A 34 9.10 -18.15 -5.55
N GLN A 35 9.27 -19.18 -6.38
CA GLN A 35 8.76 -20.52 -6.06
C GLN A 35 9.32 -21.05 -4.74
N ALA A 36 10.60 -20.78 -4.45
CA ALA A 36 11.23 -21.22 -3.21
C ALA A 36 10.58 -20.53 -1.98
N ALA A 37 10.33 -19.23 -2.04
CA ALA A 37 9.65 -18.51 -0.97
C ALA A 37 8.22 -18.99 -0.77
N GLN A 38 7.48 -19.20 -1.87
CA GLN A 38 6.10 -19.69 -1.82
C GLN A 38 6.04 -21.10 -1.21
N ALA A 39 6.97 -21.97 -1.58
CA ALA A 39 7.05 -23.33 -1.05
C ALA A 39 7.49 -23.38 0.42
N ALA A 40 8.31 -22.41 0.86
CA ALA A 40 8.81 -22.35 2.23
C ALA A 40 7.74 -21.97 3.25
N GLY A 41 6.69 -21.25 2.84
CA GLY A 41 5.59 -20.89 3.72
C GLY A 41 4.80 -19.67 3.27
N PRO A 42 3.72 -19.34 4.01
CA PRO A 42 2.85 -18.22 3.67
C PRO A 42 3.49 -16.86 4.03
N PHE A 43 3.06 -15.82 3.35
CA PHE A 43 3.35 -14.44 3.70
C PHE A 43 2.44 -13.99 4.88
N PRO A 44 2.91 -13.23 5.87
CA PRO A 44 4.24 -12.60 5.97
C PRO A 44 5.29 -13.46 6.70
N ARG A 45 4.98 -14.66 7.08
CA ARG A 45 5.89 -15.55 7.80
C ARG A 45 7.17 -15.83 7.01
N VAL A 46 7.02 -16.07 5.71
CA VAL A 46 8.13 -16.13 4.74
C VAL A 46 7.93 -14.99 3.76
N LYS A 47 8.77 -13.97 3.85
CA LYS A 47 8.55 -12.75 3.04
C LYS A 47 9.07 -12.85 1.62
N GLY A 48 10.17 -13.55 1.40
CA GLY A 48 10.86 -13.57 0.11
C GLY A 48 11.93 -12.49 0.04
N SER A 49 12.17 -11.98 -1.16
CA SER A 49 13.20 -10.97 -1.41
C SER A 49 12.61 -9.57 -1.43
N ARG A 50 13.11 -8.70 -0.57
CA ARG A 50 12.70 -7.31 -0.56
C ARG A 50 13.12 -6.63 -1.86
N ILE A 51 12.19 -5.91 -2.48
CA ILE A 51 12.46 -5.12 -3.68
C ILE A 51 13.14 -3.83 -3.28
N GLU A 52 14.43 -3.69 -3.61
CA GLU A 52 15.24 -2.53 -3.25
C GLU A 52 15.38 -1.52 -4.39
N HIS A 53 15.14 -1.93 -5.62
CA HIS A 53 15.25 -1.06 -6.79
C HIS A 53 14.12 -0.02 -6.79
N ALA A 54 14.48 1.25 -6.58
CA ALA A 54 13.51 2.35 -6.45
C ALA A 54 12.63 2.51 -7.69
N GLY A 55 13.20 2.38 -8.88
CA GLY A 55 12.44 2.49 -10.14
C GLY A 55 11.37 1.41 -10.29
N LEU A 56 11.66 0.19 -9.84
CA LEU A 56 10.68 -0.90 -9.86
C LEU A 56 9.57 -0.64 -8.83
N ARG A 57 9.92 -0.21 -7.63
CA ARG A 57 8.90 0.15 -6.61
C ARG A 57 7.99 1.26 -7.11
N ASP A 58 8.55 2.30 -7.71
CA ASP A 58 7.77 3.41 -8.27
C ASP A 58 6.83 2.94 -9.39
N PHE A 59 7.32 2.04 -10.25
CA PHE A 59 6.51 1.46 -11.32
C PHE A 59 5.37 0.62 -10.78
N ILE A 60 5.61 -0.20 -9.76
CA ILE A 60 4.56 -0.97 -9.08
C ILE A 60 3.49 -0.03 -8.52
N GLU A 61 3.89 1.00 -7.79
CA GLU A 61 2.98 1.91 -7.12
C GLU A 61 2.16 2.76 -8.08
N ARG A 62 2.72 3.16 -9.24
CA ARG A 62 1.97 3.88 -10.28
C ARG A 62 0.91 3.01 -10.96
N ASN A 63 1.10 1.69 -10.96
CA ASN A 63 0.22 0.75 -11.66
C ASN A 63 -0.46 -0.21 -10.67
N TYR A 64 -0.79 0.30 -9.49
CA TYR A 64 -1.36 -0.41 -8.37
C TYR A 64 -2.80 0.03 -8.14
N GLU A 65 -3.74 -0.90 -8.24
CA GLU A 65 -5.18 -0.63 -8.20
C GLU A 65 -5.95 -1.76 -7.52
N ALA A 66 -7.18 -1.47 -7.12
CA ALA A 66 -8.13 -2.46 -6.63
C ALA A 66 -9.07 -2.91 -7.76
N ASP A 67 -9.42 -4.18 -7.77
CA ASP A 67 -10.48 -4.68 -8.65
C ASP A 67 -11.88 -4.44 -8.04
N ALA A 68 -12.93 -4.88 -8.72
CA ALA A 68 -14.31 -4.70 -8.28
C ALA A 68 -14.63 -5.41 -6.96
N ARG A 69 -13.82 -6.38 -6.53
CA ARG A 69 -13.97 -7.11 -5.26
C ARG A 69 -13.17 -6.50 -4.13
N GLY A 70 -12.38 -5.45 -4.40
CA GLY A 70 -11.45 -4.86 -3.44
C GLY A 70 -10.12 -5.60 -3.32
N CYS A 71 -9.80 -6.49 -4.25
CA CYS A 71 -8.50 -7.14 -4.31
C CYS A 71 -7.50 -6.25 -5.03
N TRP A 72 -6.34 -6.02 -4.39
CA TRP A 72 -5.33 -5.13 -4.94
C TRP A 72 -4.35 -5.88 -5.82
N TYR A 73 -3.99 -5.27 -6.93
CA TYR A 73 -3.06 -5.84 -7.90
C TYR A 73 -2.14 -4.78 -8.49
N PHE A 74 -0.98 -5.22 -8.91
CA PHE A 74 -0.06 -4.49 -9.75
C PHE A 74 -0.29 -4.90 -11.21
N GLN A 75 -0.56 -3.93 -12.08
CA GLN A 75 -0.68 -4.20 -13.50
C GLN A 75 0.72 -4.21 -14.14
N ASN A 76 1.27 -5.40 -14.32
CA ASN A 76 2.57 -5.60 -14.94
C ASN A 76 2.40 -5.78 -16.45
N GLY A 77 2.43 -4.68 -17.19
CA GLY A 77 2.10 -4.71 -18.61
C GLY A 77 0.70 -5.29 -18.81
N PRO A 78 0.54 -6.38 -19.56
CA PRO A 78 -0.78 -6.97 -19.79
C PRO A 78 -1.28 -7.88 -18.66
N GLN A 79 -0.43 -8.16 -17.66
CA GLN A 79 -0.74 -9.13 -16.61
C GLN A 79 -1.10 -8.45 -15.30
N ARG A 80 -2.18 -8.90 -14.66
CA ARG A 80 -2.48 -8.57 -13.27
C ARG A 80 -1.68 -9.46 -12.35
N VAL A 81 -0.92 -8.84 -11.45
CA VAL A 81 -0.20 -9.52 -10.38
C VAL A 81 -0.87 -9.14 -9.06
N PHE A 82 -1.66 -10.05 -8.51
CA PHE A 82 -2.34 -9.79 -7.25
C PHE A 82 -1.35 -9.75 -6.10
N VAL A 83 -1.56 -8.80 -5.18
CA VAL A 83 -0.64 -8.53 -4.08
C VAL A 83 -1.13 -9.20 -2.81
N GLU A 84 -0.26 -9.95 -2.15
CA GLU A 84 -0.53 -10.41 -0.79
C GLU A 84 -0.23 -9.30 0.20
N LEU A 85 -1.20 -8.99 1.05
CA LEU A 85 -1.11 -7.89 2.01
C LEU A 85 -0.95 -8.43 3.42
N GLU A 86 0.05 -7.95 4.16
CA GLU A 86 0.17 -8.26 5.58
C GLU A 86 -0.92 -7.56 6.38
N ALA A 87 -1.24 -6.30 6.07
CA ALA A 87 -2.17 -5.49 6.85
C ALA A 87 -3.20 -4.75 6.00
N ALA A 88 -2.77 -3.98 5.02
CA ALA A 88 -3.63 -3.11 4.21
C ALA A 88 -2.97 -2.79 2.88
N PRO A 89 -3.75 -2.35 1.86
CA PRO A 89 -3.17 -2.00 0.56
C PRO A 89 -2.26 -0.79 0.59
N TRP A 90 -2.49 0.15 1.51
CA TRP A 90 -1.61 1.31 1.70
C TRP A 90 -1.01 1.29 3.09
N ILE A 91 0.24 1.74 3.20
CA ILE A 91 0.90 1.99 4.49
C ILE A 91 1.17 3.48 4.55
N PHE A 92 0.45 4.16 5.45
CA PHE A 92 0.50 5.61 5.54
C PHE A 92 1.60 6.09 6.48
N ARG A 93 2.37 7.06 6.01
CA ARG A 93 3.29 7.84 6.82
C ARG A 93 2.67 9.20 7.10
N LEU A 94 2.93 9.71 8.28
CA LEU A 94 2.41 11.00 8.74
C LEU A 94 3.56 11.96 8.94
N ASP A 95 3.38 13.19 8.45
CA ASP A 95 4.31 14.29 8.71
C ASP A 95 3.57 15.43 9.40
N ALA A 96 4.16 15.95 10.47
CA ALA A 96 3.62 17.16 11.10
C ALA A 96 3.60 18.30 10.09
N ALA A 97 2.52 19.07 10.08
CA ALA A 97 2.46 20.29 9.28
C ALA A 97 3.51 21.27 9.81
N THR A 98 4.43 21.70 8.97
CA THR A 98 5.64 22.40 9.37
C THR A 98 5.41 23.81 9.88
N ASP A 99 4.31 24.47 9.49
CA ASP A 99 4.09 25.88 9.72
C ASP A 99 2.97 26.18 10.70
N ASP A 100 2.22 25.18 11.11
CA ASP A 100 1.12 25.32 12.06
C ASP A 100 0.99 24.04 12.90
N ALA A 101 1.37 24.15 14.18
CA ALA A 101 1.27 23.05 15.13
C ALA A 101 -0.18 22.58 15.39
N ALA A 102 -1.17 23.40 15.01
CA ALA A 102 -2.59 23.08 15.12
C ALA A 102 -3.15 22.38 13.86
N ALA A 103 -2.39 22.31 12.76
CA ALA A 103 -2.85 21.66 11.55
C ALA A 103 -2.71 20.14 11.63
N ALA A 104 -3.64 19.42 10.99
CA ALA A 104 -3.58 17.98 10.86
C ALA A 104 -2.31 17.55 10.13
N PRO A 105 -1.72 16.39 10.49
CA PRO A 105 -0.54 15.89 9.79
C PRO A 105 -0.85 15.57 8.33
N ARG A 106 0.15 15.73 7.49
CA ARG A 106 0.07 15.30 6.09
C ARG A 106 0.21 13.79 6.02
N ILE A 107 -0.58 13.18 5.15
CA ILE A 107 -0.62 11.74 4.97
C ILE A 107 -0.01 11.40 3.61
N SER A 108 0.94 10.48 3.60
CA SER A 108 1.50 9.94 2.36
C SER A 108 1.57 8.41 2.45
N ALA A 109 1.27 7.74 1.34
CA ALA A 109 1.43 6.30 1.23
C ALA A 109 2.86 5.93 0.83
N GLN A 110 3.16 4.63 0.80
CA GLN A 110 4.43 4.15 0.25
C GLN A 110 4.63 4.76 -1.14
N GLY A 111 5.87 5.16 -1.44
CA GLY A 111 6.18 5.88 -2.68
C GLY A 111 5.91 7.38 -2.64
N GLY A 112 5.42 7.90 -1.52
CA GLY A 112 5.21 9.33 -1.34
C GLY A 112 3.90 9.89 -1.91
N ARG A 113 2.98 9.03 -2.34
CA ARG A 113 1.67 9.47 -2.85
C ARG A 113 0.86 10.11 -1.72
N HIS A 114 0.40 11.34 -1.92
CA HIS A 114 -0.40 12.04 -0.93
C HIS A 114 -1.81 11.46 -0.82
N ALA A 115 -2.35 11.49 0.40
CA ALA A 115 -3.69 11.02 0.71
C ALA A 115 -4.44 12.03 1.56
N LEU A 116 -5.76 12.08 1.37
CA LEU A 116 -6.66 12.94 2.13
C LEU A 116 -7.48 12.08 3.09
N TYR A 117 -7.47 12.45 4.35
CA TYR A 117 -8.18 11.77 5.43
C TYR A 117 -9.70 11.80 5.22
N ARG A 118 -10.35 10.69 5.50
CA ARG A 118 -11.82 10.56 5.56
C ARG A 118 -12.29 10.02 6.90
N SER A 119 -11.75 8.90 7.35
CA SER A 119 -12.11 8.29 8.63
C SER A 119 -10.96 7.46 9.20
N ALA A 120 -11.05 7.17 10.50
CA ALA A 120 -10.05 6.38 11.21
C ALA A 120 -10.69 5.18 11.92
N TRP A 121 -9.93 4.09 12.02
CA TRP A 121 -10.37 2.83 12.63
C TRP A 121 -9.24 2.30 13.51
N LEU A 122 -9.59 1.89 14.72
CA LEU A 122 -8.66 1.25 15.65
C LEU A 122 -9.05 -0.22 15.78
N ASP A 123 -8.11 -1.15 15.58
CA ASP A 123 -8.39 -2.56 15.76
C ASP A 123 -8.14 -3.02 17.21
N ALA A 124 -8.44 -4.28 17.48
CA ALA A 124 -8.28 -4.86 18.82
C ALA A 124 -6.83 -4.98 19.27
N HIS A 125 -5.87 -4.84 18.35
CA HIS A 125 -4.42 -4.91 18.62
C HIS A 125 -3.76 -3.54 18.74
N GLY A 126 -4.55 -2.47 18.73
CA GLY A 126 -4.03 -1.10 18.81
C GLY A 126 -3.46 -0.57 17.51
N ARG A 127 -3.73 -1.22 16.37
CA ARG A 127 -3.32 -0.72 15.06
C ARG A 127 -4.33 0.29 14.56
N LEU A 128 -3.82 1.40 14.01
CA LEU A 128 -4.67 2.46 13.49
C LEU A 128 -4.71 2.39 11.96
N PHE A 129 -5.91 2.31 11.43
CA PHE A 129 -6.17 2.32 10.00
C PHE A 129 -6.88 3.62 9.61
N LEU A 130 -6.58 4.11 8.43
CA LEU A 130 -7.27 5.26 7.84
C LEU A 130 -7.96 4.86 6.55
N ASP A 131 -9.16 5.36 6.35
CA ASP A 131 -9.77 5.42 5.04
C ASP A 131 -9.48 6.80 4.46
N CYS A 132 -8.85 6.82 3.30
CA CYS A 132 -8.45 8.04 2.61
C CYS A 132 -9.00 8.03 1.18
N ASP A 133 -8.83 9.13 0.47
CA ASP A 133 -9.28 9.27 -0.91
C ASP A 133 -8.68 8.23 -1.86
N ILE A 134 -7.45 7.76 -1.57
CA ILE A 134 -6.77 6.74 -2.40
C ILE A 134 -7.04 5.30 -1.95
N GLY A 135 -7.73 5.11 -0.83
CA GLY A 135 -8.10 3.81 -0.29
C GLY A 135 -7.76 3.64 1.18
N PHE A 136 -7.88 2.41 1.64
CA PHE A 136 -7.70 2.01 3.02
C PHE A 136 -6.23 1.71 3.31
N GLY A 137 -5.72 2.14 4.46
CA GLY A 137 -4.34 1.91 4.82
C GLY A 137 -4.08 1.82 6.31
N LEU A 138 -2.94 1.24 6.64
CA LEU A 138 -2.42 1.17 8.01
C LEU A 138 -1.49 2.36 8.25
N VAL A 139 -1.66 3.05 9.37
CA VAL A 139 -0.68 4.03 9.82
C VAL A 139 0.58 3.29 10.27
N HIS A 140 1.73 3.68 9.71
CA HIS A 140 3.01 3.09 10.05
C HIS A 140 3.25 3.17 11.57
N SER A 141 3.81 2.12 12.15
CA SER A 141 4.01 2.02 13.61
C SER A 141 4.83 3.17 14.22
N LEU A 142 5.70 3.79 13.43
CA LEU A 142 6.49 4.95 13.87
C LEU A 142 5.69 6.24 13.99
N ASP A 143 4.50 6.31 13.41
CA ASP A 143 3.72 7.54 13.31
C ASP A 143 2.42 7.50 14.15
N THR A 144 2.24 6.49 14.97
CA THR A 144 1.03 6.35 15.80
C THR A 144 0.86 7.50 16.79
N GLY A 145 1.97 8.09 17.26
CA GLY A 145 1.93 9.26 18.15
C GLY A 145 1.34 10.49 17.46
N LEU A 146 1.72 10.76 16.21
CA LEU A 146 1.15 11.87 15.42
C LEU A 146 -0.33 11.64 15.14
N ALA A 147 -0.73 10.40 14.87
CA ALA A 147 -2.12 10.04 14.67
C ALA A 147 -2.96 10.27 15.93
N ALA A 148 -2.45 9.85 17.09
CA ALA A 148 -3.10 10.06 18.37
C ALA A 148 -3.31 11.56 18.66
N GLN A 149 -2.30 12.38 18.39
CA GLN A 149 -2.39 13.83 18.54
C GLN A 149 -3.49 14.44 17.66
N ALA A 150 -3.59 13.98 16.40
CA ALA A 150 -4.61 14.47 15.47
C ALA A 150 -6.03 14.09 15.94
N ILE A 151 -6.21 12.90 16.49
CA ILE A 151 -7.48 12.47 17.06
C ILE A 151 -7.84 13.28 18.29
N GLU A 152 -6.90 13.46 19.21
CA GLU A 152 -7.10 14.25 20.45
C GLU A 152 -7.39 15.72 20.14
N ALA A 153 -6.76 16.29 19.13
CA ALA A 153 -7.00 17.66 18.70
C ALA A 153 -8.33 17.84 17.94
N GLY A 154 -9.02 16.76 17.59
CA GLY A 154 -10.27 16.80 16.82
C GLY A 154 -10.09 16.99 15.33
N ASP A 155 -8.86 16.92 14.82
CA ASP A 155 -8.57 17.03 13.38
C ASP A 155 -9.06 15.79 12.62
N TRP A 156 -9.05 14.65 13.28
CA TRP A 156 -9.55 13.37 12.78
C TRP A 156 -10.64 12.84 13.72
N GLN A 157 -11.82 12.66 13.19
CA GLN A 157 -12.98 12.15 13.94
C GLN A 157 -13.34 10.72 13.55
#